data_a62c46ff52a02ab392edbc9d6f68de37
#
_entry.id   a62c46ff52a02ab392edbc9d6f68de37
#
_cell.length_a   1.000
_cell.length_b   1.000
_cell.length_c   1.000
_cell.angle_alpha   90.00
_cell.angle_beta   90.00
_cell.angle_gamma   90.00
#
_symmetry.space_group_name_H-M   'P 1'
#
loop_
_entity.id
_entity.type
_entity.pdbx_description
1 polymer ?
#
loop_
_entity_poly.entity_id
_entity_poly.type
_entity_poly.pdbx_seq_one_letter_code
_entity_poly.pdbx_strand_id
1 'polypeptide(L)'
;MQLADLSNLAAKLDGVTERRRDGLLDWRYRGRRVARQLDGSHIVIRSSFDSRDFLVRSFPETFSVPRRFAKHMMIVADLENGNAEAIEDAVIGAWELQSGK
;
A
#
# COMPACT_ATOMS: atom_id res chain seq x y z
N MET A 1 7.05 -11.00 2.47
CA MET A 1 5.61 -10.99 2.11
C MET A 1 5.47 -11.22 0.62
N GLN A 2 4.47 -11.99 0.23
CA GLN A 2 4.16 -12.26 -1.17
C GLN A 2 2.96 -11.41 -1.60
N LEU A 3 2.82 -11.20 -2.92
CA LEU A 3 1.63 -10.53 -3.46
C LEU A 3 0.34 -11.24 -3.07
N ALA A 4 0.37 -12.58 -3.01
CA ALA A 4 -0.79 -13.37 -2.59
C ALA A 4 -1.25 -13.03 -1.17
N ASP A 5 -0.32 -12.69 -0.28
CA ASP A 5 -0.66 -12.29 1.09
C ASP A 5 -1.45 -10.98 1.10
N LEU A 6 -1.09 -10.07 0.20
CA LEU A 6 -1.82 -8.80 0.05
C LEU A 6 -3.20 -9.02 -0.54
N SER A 7 -3.32 -9.92 -1.52
CA SER A 7 -4.64 -10.27 -2.08
C SER A 7 -5.54 -10.86 -1.00
N ASN A 8 -4.99 -11.72 -0.14
CA ASN A 8 -5.73 -12.31 0.97
C ASN A 8 -6.16 -11.26 1.98
N LEU A 9 -5.28 -10.33 2.32
CA LEU A 9 -5.60 -9.22 3.22
C LEU A 9 -6.70 -8.34 2.62
N ALA A 10 -6.52 -7.92 1.37
CA ALA A 10 -7.48 -7.05 0.68
C ALA A 10 -8.86 -7.66 0.60
N ALA A 11 -8.95 -8.98 0.42
CA ALA A 11 -10.22 -9.70 0.37
C ALA A 11 -11.01 -9.62 1.69
N LYS A 12 -10.33 -9.34 2.79
CA LYS A 12 -10.96 -9.21 4.11
C LYS A 12 -11.38 -7.78 4.42
N LEU A 13 -10.94 -6.80 3.62
CA LEU A 13 -11.27 -5.40 3.83
C LEU A 13 -12.57 -5.06 3.11
N ASP A 14 -13.55 -4.60 3.88
CA ASP A 14 -14.88 -4.29 3.36
C ASP A 14 -14.83 -3.29 2.22
N GLY A 15 -15.49 -3.59 1.11
CA GLY A 15 -15.60 -2.70 -0.03
C GLY A 15 -14.37 -2.63 -0.94
N VAL A 16 -13.34 -3.41 -0.67
CA VAL A 16 -12.13 -3.42 -1.50
C VAL A 16 -12.29 -4.44 -2.63
N THR A 17 -11.99 -3.99 -3.85
CA THR A 17 -11.95 -4.85 -5.03
C THR A 17 -10.53 -4.93 -5.56
N GLU A 18 -10.19 -6.11 -6.08
CA GLU A 18 -8.91 -6.35 -6.73
C GLU A 18 -9.12 -6.46 -8.23
N ARG A 19 -8.30 -5.75 -9.00
CA ARG A 19 -8.30 -5.83 -10.45
C ARG A 19 -6.87 -5.92 -10.95
N ARG A 20 -6.72 -6.40 -12.17
CA ARG A 20 -5.42 -6.41 -12.85
C ARG A 20 -5.48 -5.37 -13.96
N ARG A 21 -4.51 -4.42 -13.92
CA ARG A 21 -4.39 -3.37 -14.93
C ARG A 21 -2.98 -3.42 -15.51
N ASP A 22 -2.86 -3.56 -16.81
CA ASP A 22 -1.56 -3.66 -17.50
C ASP A 22 -0.67 -4.75 -16.89
N GLY A 23 -1.28 -5.86 -16.47
CA GLY A 23 -0.57 -6.98 -15.87
C GLY A 23 -0.23 -6.82 -14.38
N LEU A 24 -0.57 -5.70 -13.77
CA LEU A 24 -0.27 -5.39 -12.37
C LEU A 24 -1.54 -5.33 -11.53
N LEU A 25 -1.44 -5.78 -10.27
CA LEU A 25 -2.58 -5.77 -9.35
C LEU A 25 -2.87 -4.34 -8.85
N ASP A 26 -4.16 -4.06 -8.70
CA ASP A 26 -4.68 -2.76 -8.26
C ASP A 26 -5.83 -3.02 -7.28
N TRP A 27 -5.76 -2.44 -6.08
CA TRP A 27 -6.77 -2.61 -5.03
C TRP A 27 -7.43 -1.26 -4.77
N ARG A 28 -8.77 -1.23 -4.84
CA ARG A 28 -9.53 0.00 -4.67
C ARG A 28 -10.72 -0.20 -3.74
N TYR A 29 -11.01 0.82 -2.94
CA TYR A 29 -12.23 0.92 -2.15
C TYR A 29 -13.21 1.82 -2.92
N ARG A 30 -14.26 1.22 -3.47
CA ARG A 30 -15.29 1.96 -4.23
C ARG A 30 -14.68 2.94 -5.24
N GLY A 31 -13.71 2.48 -6.01
CA GLY A 31 -13.02 3.26 -7.02
C GLY A 31 -11.86 4.10 -6.52
N ARG A 32 -11.66 4.22 -5.21
CA ARG A 32 -10.54 4.95 -4.62
C ARG A 32 -9.37 4.02 -4.37
N ARG A 33 -8.20 4.37 -4.86
CA ARG A 33 -7.03 3.50 -4.74
C ARG A 33 -6.61 3.33 -3.29
N VAL A 34 -6.45 2.08 -2.88
CA VAL A 34 -5.86 1.69 -1.59
C VAL A 34 -4.39 1.38 -1.80
N ALA A 35 -4.09 0.54 -2.77
CA ALA A 35 -2.73 0.16 -3.12
C ALA A 35 -2.67 -0.35 -4.54
N ARG A 36 -1.47 -0.37 -5.12
CA ARG A 36 -1.24 -1.01 -6.42
C ARG A 36 0.13 -1.63 -6.47
N GLN A 37 0.26 -2.66 -7.28
CA GLN A 37 1.55 -3.26 -7.56
C GLN A 37 2.38 -2.29 -8.40
N LEU A 38 3.64 -2.08 -8.00
CA LEU A 38 4.59 -1.26 -8.75
C LEU A 38 5.43 -2.13 -9.68
N ASP A 39 5.96 -3.21 -9.12
CA ASP A 39 6.73 -4.23 -9.85
C ASP A 39 6.60 -5.57 -9.11
N GLY A 40 7.48 -6.53 -9.40
CA GLY A 40 7.41 -7.87 -8.81
C GLY A 40 7.59 -7.93 -7.30
N SER A 41 8.20 -6.90 -6.69
CA SER A 41 8.54 -6.91 -5.27
C SER A 41 8.15 -5.63 -4.52
N HIS A 42 7.51 -4.67 -5.19
CA HIS A 42 7.13 -3.40 -4.57
C HIS A 42 5.67 -3.06 -4.82
N ILE A 43 5.05 -2.43 -3.83
CA ILE A 43 3.70 -1.87 -3.99
C ILE A 43 3.70 -0.40 -3.59
N VAL A 44 2.77 0.34 -4.18
CA VAL A 44 2.47 1.73 -3.79
C VAL A 44 1.21 1.69 -2.94
N ILE A 45 1.27 2.32 -1.76
CA ILE A 45 0.17 2.35 -0.80
C ILE A 45 -0.26 3.80 -0.60
N ARG A 46 -1.56 4.06 -0.62
CA ARG A 46 -2.10 5.38 -0.28
C ARG A 46 -1.79 5.67 1.18
N SER A 47 -1.30 6.88 1.47
CA SER A 47 -0.93 7.25 2.84
C SER A 47 -1.05 8.76 3.01
N SER A 48 -1.51 9.21 4.17
CA SER A 48 -1.43 10.63 4.51
C SER A 48 0.03 11.03 4.65
N PHE A 49 0.33 12.31 4.52
CA PHE A 49 1.71 12.79 4.66
C PHE A 49 2.28 12.49 6.06
N ASP A 50 1.48 12.66 7.10
CA ASP A 50 1.92 12.39 8.47
C ASP A 50 2.22 10.90 8.68
N SER A 51 1.35 10.02 8.23
CA SER A 51 1.57 8.57 8.32
C SER A 51 2.78 8.16 7.48
N ARG A 52 2.94 8.75 6.30
CA ARG A 52 4.06 8.48 5.41
C ARG A 52 5.40 8.80 6.11
N ASP A 53 5.50 9.97 6.71
CA ASP A 53 6.71 10.41 7.41
C ASP A 53 7.01 9.49 8.59
N PHE A 54 5.99 9.10 9.34
CA PHE A 54 6.13 8.17 10.46
C PHE A 54 6.64 6.82 9.99
N LEU A 55 6.06 6.26 8.93
CA LEU A 55 6.41 4.93 8.41
C LEU A 55 7.84 4.89 7.87
N VAL A 56 8.24 5.90 7.10
CA VAL A 56 9.61 5.96 6.55
C VAL A 56 10.62 6.05 7.69
N ARG A 57 10.32 6.86 8.71
CA ARG A 57 11.22 7.04 9.85
C ARG A 57 11.30 5.79 10.72
N SER A 58 10.15 5.12 10.94
CA SER A 58 10.08 3.94 11.80
C SER A 58 10.56 2.67 11.12
N PHE A 59 10.34 2.54 9.82
CA PHE A 59 10.67 1.34 9.04
C PHE A 59 11.38 1.71 7.74
N PRO A 60 12.61 2.29 7.83
CA PRO A 60 13.31 2.79 6.64
C PRO A 60 13.71 1.70 5.64
N GLU A 61 13.80 0.44 6.08
CA GLU A 61 14.11 -0.70 5.22
C GLU A 61 12.87 -1.21 4.48
N THR A 62 11.69 -0.87 4.98
CA THR A 62 10.41 -1.31 4.43
C THR A 62 9.81 -0.29 3.48
N PHE A 63 9.85 0.99 3.87
CA PHE A 63 9.15 2.06 3.16
C PHE A 63 10.10 3.10 2.61
N SER A 64 9.75 3.62 1.43
CA SER A 64 10.47 4.71 0.79
C SER A 64 9.49 5.62 0.04
N VAL A 65 9.94 6.82 -0.27
CA VAL A 65 9.17 7.77 -1.08
C VAL A 65 10.06 8.20 -2.25
N PRO A 66 9.93 7.54 -3.41
CA PRO A 66 10.65 7.98 -4.62
C PRO A 66 10.33 9.42 -4.94
N ARG A 67 11.29 10.13 -5.55
CA ARG A 67 11.15 11.56 -5.87
C ARG A 67 9.85 11.86 -6.63
N ARG A 68 9.48 10.99 -7.57
CA ARG A 68 8.27 11.17 -8.39
C ARG A 68 6.98 11.15 -7.58
N PHE A 69 7.02 10.59 -6.35
CA PHE A 69 5.86 10.51 -5.45
C PHE A 69 5.93 11.51 -4.31
N ALA A 70 6.96 12.36 -4.25
CA ALA A 70 7.20 13.24 -3.11
C ALA A 70 6.02 14.17 -2.78
N LYS A 71 5.29 14.61 -3.80
CA LYS A 71 4.15 15.51 -3.64
C LYS A 71 2.80 14.78 -3.53
N HIS A 72 2.83 13.45 -3.52
CA HIS A 72 1.61 12.64 -3.51
C HIS A 72 1.46 11.92 -2.17
N MET A 73 0.21 11.73 -1.75
CA MET A 73 -0.12 11.00 -0.52
C MET A 73 0.00 9.49 -0.75
N MET A 74 1.24 9.03 -0.94
CA MET A 74 1.53 7.62 -1.17
C MET A 74 2.95 7.27 -0.73
N ILE A 75 3.18 5.98 -0.51
CA ILE A 75 4.43 5.42 -0.03
C ILE A 75 4.69 4.13 -0.79
N VAL A 76 5.96 3.78 -0.99
CA VAL A 76 6.36 2.51 -1.61
C VAL A 76 6.82 1.55 -0.53
N ALA A 77 6.33 0.31 -0.60
CA ALA A 77 6.73 -0.76 0.32
C ALA A 77 7.50 -1.84 -0.44
N ASP A 78 8.59 -2.31 0.17
CA ASP A 78 9.41 -3.42 -0.32
C ASP A 78 8.88 -4.72 0.30
N LEU A 79 8.28 -5.57 -0.53
CA LEU A 79 7.68 -6.82 -0.07
C LEU A 79 8.71 -7.88 0.32
N GLU A 80 9.88 -7.88 -0.34
CA GLU A 80 10.90 -8.90 -0.08
C GLU A 80 11.65 -8.65 1.22
N ASN A 81 12.09 -7.41 1.42
CA ASN A 81 12.96 -7.05 2.54
C ASN A 81 12.24 -6.34 3.67
N GLY A 82 10.98 -5.98 3.46
CA GLY A 82 10.22 -5.19 4.41
C GLY A 82 9.58 -6.00 5.53
N ASN A 83 9.15 -5.29 6.55
CA ASN A 83 8.41 -5.84 7.68
C ASN A 83 6.96 -6.10 7.26
N ALA A 84 6.56 -7.37 7.22
CA ALA A 84 5.23 -7.78 6.74
C ALA A 84 4.11 -7.15 7.58
N GLU A 85 4.25 -7.11 8.90
CA GLU A 85 3.23 -6.54 9.79
C GLU A 85 3.06 -5.04 9.54
N ALA A 86 4.17 -4.32 9.35
CA ALA A 86 4.13 -2.89 9.06
C ALA A 86 3.46 -2.63 7.71
N ILE A 87 3.69 -3.48 6.71
CA ILE A 87 3.05 -3.37 5.39
C ILE A 87 1.55 -3.61 5.51
N GLU A 88 1.14 -4.64 6.24
CA GLU A 88 -0.29 -4.92 6.48
C GLU A 88 -0.97 -3.74 7.15
N ASP A 89 -0.35 -3.20 8.20
CA ASP A 89 -0.89 -2.04 8.91
C ASP A 89 -1.01 -0.82 8.00
N ALA A 90 -0.03 -0.61 7.12
CA ALA A 90 -0.05 0.50 6.16
C ALA A 90 -1.21 0.33 5.15
N VAL A 91 -1.46 -0.88 4.67
CA VAL A 91 -2.57 -1.16 3.76
C VAL A 91 -3.91 -0.95 4.46
N ILE A 92 -4.05 -1.42 5.70
CA ILE A 92 -5.25 -1.19 6.50
C ILE A 92 -5.47 0.31 6.72
N GLY A 93 -4.39 1.04 7.02
CA GLY A 93 -4.45 2.49 7.16
C GLY A 93 -4.91 3.21 5.89
N ALA A 94 -4.46 2.72 4.72
CA ALA A 94 -4.90 3.26 3.44
C ALA A 94 -6.40 2.99 3.22
N TRP A 95 -6.86 1.80 3.56
CA TRP A 95 -8.28 1.46 3.48
C TRP A 95 -9.11 2.36 4.39
N GLU A 96 -8.65 2.57 5.62
CA GLU A 96 -9.32 3.48 6.56
C GLU A 96 -9.38 4.91 6.02
N LEU A 97 -8.28 5.38 5.44
CA LEU A 97 -8.22 6.72 4.83
C LEU A 97 -9.22 6.86 3.68
N GLN A 98 -9.29 5.86 2.81
CA GLN A 98 -10.18 5.93 1.64
C GLN A 98 -11.64 5.66 1.99
N SER A 99 -11.90 4.89 3.02
CA SER A 99 -13.27 4.60 3.46
C SER A 99 -13.82 5.66 4.40
N GLY A 100 -12.99 6.54 4.93
CA GLY A 100 -13.39 7.56 5.90
C GLY A 100 -13.62 7.02 7.31
N LYS A 101 -13.07 5.85 7.60
CA LYS A 101 -13.23 5.20 8.93
C LYS A 101 -12.07 5.48 9.88
#